data_318b639bca3b6ba4f941853b31061604
#
_entry.id   318b639bca3b6ba4f941853b31061604
#
_cell.length_a   1.000
_cell.length_b   1.000
_cell.length_c   1.000
_cell.angle_alpha   90.00
_cell.angle_beta   90.00
_cell.angle_gamma   90.00
#
_symmetry.space_group_name_H-M   'P 1'
#
loop_
_entity.id
_entity.type
_entity.pdbx_description
1 polymer ?
#
loop_
_entity_poly.entity_id
_entity_poly.type
_entity_poly.pdbx_seq_one_letter_code
_entity_poly.pdbx_strand_id
1 'polypeptide(L)'
;MAGPQSQVLYFYGPNCPVCKTMNPFIDETGATFEGRVILRKVDVEREPNLARQYRVMAVPTTISVANGTEVSRIVGAKTPGRLRRVFESAETGEAVEPSMSTIDRGLRLAAAAGFAGFAVWSGSWVLWALAVAALVASFSDKVRRPRA
;
A
#
# COMPACT_ATOMS: atom_id res chain seq x y z
N MET A 1 5.96 -20.54 23.77
CA MET A 1 6.05 -20.35 22.30
C MET A 1 5.21 -19.14 21.98
N ALA A 2 5.84 -17.99 21.67
CA ALA A 2 5.10 -16.81 21.27
C ALA A 2 4.48 -17.12 19.89
N GLY A 3 3.15 -17.06 19.81
CA GLY A 3 2.45 -17.21 18.54
C GLY A 3 2.88 -16.13 17.53
N PRO A 4 2.50 -16.26 16.27
CA PRO A 4 2.85 -15.30 15.21
C PRO A 4 2.28 -13.94 15.59
N GLN A 5 3.17 -13.05 16.02
CA GLN A 5 2.78 -11.76 16.56
C GLN A 5 2.53 -10.78 15.41
N SER A 6 1.34 -10.20 15.41
CA SER A 6 1.01 -9.05 14.59
C SER A 6 1.82 -7.84 15.07
N GLN A 7 2.63 -7.25 14.20
CA GLN A 7 3.47 -6.11 14.58
C GLN A 7 3.48 -5.02 13.49
N VAL A 8 3.62 -3.80 13.93
CA VAL A 8 3.86 -2.64 13.06
C VAL A 8 5.25 -2.11 13.35
N LEU A 9 6.10 -2.07 12.33
CA LEU A 9 7.44 -1.51 12.38
C LEU A 9 7.39 -0.09 11.83
N TYR A 10 7.72 0.88 12.66
CA TYR A 10 7.81 2.28 12.26
C TYR A 10 9.27 2.70 12.20
N PHE A 11 9.79 2.83 11.00
CA PHE A 11 11.16 3.27 10.74
C PHE A 11 11.22 4.80 10.67
N TYR A 12 12.08 5.39 11.51
CA TYR A 12 12.27 6.83 11.58
C TYR A 12 13.75 7.19 11.68
N GLY A 13 14.09 8.43 11.38
CA GLY A 13 15.41 8.99 11.61
C GLY A 13 15.37 10.10 12.65
N PRO A 14 16.43 10.28 13.48
CA PRO A 14 16.46 11.29 14.54
C PRO A 14 16.37 12.71 14.00
N ASN A 15 16.92 12.96 12.81
CA ASN A 15 16.95 14.25 12.15
C ASN A 15 15.83 14.48 11.13
N CYS A 16 14.80 13.61 11.11
CA CYS A 16 13.70 13.67 10.16
C CYS A 16 12.56 14.56 10.68
N PRO A 17 12.33 15.78 10.15
CA PRO A 17 11.25 16.67 10.61
C PRO A 17 9.85 16.04 10.45
N VAL A 18 9.64 15.35 9.33
CA VAL A 18 8.37 14.66 9.02
C VAL A 18 8.10 13.54 10.03
N CYS A 19 9.15 12.83 10.47
CA CYS A 19 9.02 11.79 11.50
C CYS A 19 8.58 12.39 12.85
N LYS A 20 9.11 13.56 13.20
CA LYS A 20 8.73 14.27 14.44
C LYS A 20 7.24 14.63 14.45
N THR A 21 6.71 15.07 13.31
CA THR A 21 5.28 15.38 13.15
C THR A 21 4.41 14.12 13.18
N MET A 22 4.93 12.99 12.67
CA MET A 22 4.20 11.72 12.61
C MET A 22 4.20 10.96 13.95
N ASN A 23 5.21 11.16 14.80
CA ASN A 23 5.37 10.42 16.05
C ASN A 23 4.12 10.41 16.95
N PRO A 24 3.45 11.55 17.24
CA PRO A 24 2.26 11.54 18.09
C PRO A 24 1.13 10.71 17.47
N PHE A 25 0.92 10.76 16.14
CA PHE A 25 -0.10 9.98 15.48
C PHE A 25 0.20 8.48 15.49
N ILE A 26 1.48 8.10 15.37
CA ILE A 26 1.93 6.71 15.50
C ILE A 26 1.66 6.19 16.91
N ASP A 27 1.98 6.98 17.94
CA ASP A 27 1.81 6.60 19.34
C ASP A 27 0.32 6.48 19.70
N GLU A 28 -0.50 7.44 19.29
CA GLU A 28 -1.94 7.43 19.51
C GLU A 28 -2.59 6.22 18.80
N THR A 29 -2.22 5.99 17.54
CA THR A 29 -2.74 4.83 16.80
C THR A 29 -2.28 3.53 17.45
N GLY A 30 -1.00 3.42 17.82
CA GLY A 30 -0.45 2.26 18.49
C GLY A 30 -1.19 1.93 19.79
N ALA A 31 -1.49 2.96 20.61
CA ALA A 31 -2.27 2.80 21.83
C ALA A 31 -3.69 2.25 21.58
N THR A 32 -4.32 2.63 20.46
CA THR A 32 -5.65 2.11 20.09
C THR A 32 -5.62 0.60 19.78
N PHE A 33 -4.47 0.07 19.35
CA PHE A 33 -4.28 -1.35 19.01
C PHE A 33 -3.48 -2.12 20.08
N GLU A 34 -3.27 -1.52 21.26
CA GLU A 34 -2.54 -2.18 22.35
C GLU A 34 -3.15 -3.53 22.71
N GLY A 35 -2.29 -4.52 22.94
CA GLY A 35 -2.70 -5.91 23.22
C GLY A 35 -3.05 -6.74 21.97
N ARG A 36 -3.26 -6.13 20.80
CA ARG A 36 -3.59 -6.80 19.54
C ARG A 36 -2.46 -6.73 18.53
N VAL A 37 -1.78 -5.60 18.45
CA VAL A 37 -0.67 -5.34 17.54
C VAL A 37 0.48 -4.71 18.31
N ILE A 38 1.69 -5.20 18.10
CA ILE A 38 2.89 -4.66 18.73
C ILE A 38 3.44 -3.52 17.86
N LEU A 39 3.46 -2.30 18.38
CA LEU A 39 4.18 -1.20 17.74
C LEU A 39 5.66 -1.23 18.14
N ARG A 40 6.55 -1.38 17.14
CA ARG A 40 8.00 -1.24 17.31
C ARG A 40 8.49 -0.05 16.51
N LYS A 41 9.05 0.94 17.22
CA LYS A 41 9.75 2.07 16.61
C LYS A 41 11.21 1.69 16.38
N VAL A 42 11.69 1.87 15.16
CA VAL A 42 13.03 1.51 14.70
C VAL A 42 13.75 2.76 14.23
N ASP A 43 14.80 3.13 14.93
CA ASP A 43 15.72 4.19 14.50
C ASP A 43 16.68 3.62 13.45
N VAL A 44 16.62 4.15 12.23
CA VAL A 44 17.43 3.63 11.12
C VAL A 44 18.93 3.85 11.28
N GLU A 45 19.33 4.81 12.11
CA GLU A 45 20.74 5.05 12.43
C GLU A 45 21.26 4.07 13.50
N ARG A 46 20.42 3.68 14.45
CA ARG A 46 20.76 2.72 15.50
C ARG A 46 20.62 1.27 15.09
N GLU A 47 19.64 0.97 14.24
CA GLU A 47 19.33 -0.38 13.76
C GLU A 47 19.43 -0.48 12.21
N PRO A 48 20.59 -0.13 11.60
CA PRO A 48 20.72 -0.10 10.14
C PRO A 48 20.58 -1.49 9.49
N ASN A 49 20.89 -2.56 10.22
CA ASN A 49 20.74 -3.93 9.72
C ASN A 49 19.25 -4.28 9.54
N LEU A 50 18.40 -3.89 10.49
CA LEU A 50 16.96 -4.12 10.41
C LEU A 50 16.35 -3.29 9.28
N ALA A 51 16.77 -2.03 9.13
CA ALA A 51 16.33 -1.18 8.02
C ALA A 51 16.68 -1.79 6.64
N ARG A 52 17.89 -2.36 6.51
CA ARG A 52 18.31 -3.07 5.28
C ARG A 52 17.52 -4.35 5.05
N GLN A 53 17.28 -5.14 6.09
CA GLN A 53 16.48 -6.37 6.02
C GLN A 53 15.08 -6.08 5.46
N TYR A 54 14.44 -5.02 5.92
CA TYR A 54 13.13 -4.58 5.44
C TYR A 54 13.22 -3.67 4.20
N ARG A 55 14.40 -3.49 3.59
CA ARG A 55 14.62 -2.65 2.38
C ARG A 55 14.03 -1.25 2.53
N VAL A 56 14.25 -0.62 3.68
CA VAL A 56 13.80 0.74 3.95
C VAL A 56 14.72 1.72 3.25
N MET A 57 14.18 2.43 2.24
CA MET A 57 14.94 3.39 1.41
C MET A 57 14.68 4.84 1.81
N ALA A 58 13.65 5.11 2.57
CA ALA A 58 13.27 6.45 3.00
C ALA A 58 12.55 6.41 4.35
N VAL A 59 12.63 7.50 5.11
CA VAL A 59 11.91 7.67 6.38
C VAL A 59 10.93 8.85 6.29
N PRO A 60 9.78 8.79 6.94
CA PRO A 60 9.27 7.64 7.71
C PRO A 60 8.76 6.51 6.80
N THR A 61 8.94 5.27 7.22
CA THR A 61 8.33 4.10 6.59
C THR A 61 7.64 3.28 7.69
N THR A 62 6.38 2.90 7.44
CA THR A 62 5.60 2.04 8.34
C THR A 62 5.28 0.74 7.62
N ILE A 63 5.61 -0.39 8.26
CA ILE A 63 5.43 -1.73 7.71
C ILE A 63 4.59 -2.54 8.69
N SER A 64 3.51 -3.15 8.20
CA SER A 64 2.77 -4.14 8.96
C SER A 64 3.29 -5.54 8.66
N VAL A 65 3.45 -6.33 9.70
CA VAL A 65 3.90 -7.72 9.64
C VAL A 65 2.89 -8.57 10.38
N ALA A 66 2.36 -9.58 9.71
CA ALA A 66 1.50 -10.58 10.29
C ALA A 66 2.08 -11.97 9.99
N ASN A 67 2.13 -12.83 11.00
CA ASN A 67 2.68 -14.19 10.86
C ASN A 67 4.11 -14.21 10.30
N GLY A 68 4.93 -13.20 10.63
CA GLY A 68 6.30 -13.06 10.15
C GLY A 68 6.44 -12.59 8.69
N THR A 69 5.33 -12.31 8.02
CA THR A 69 5.30 -11.84 6.63
C THR A 69 4.89 -10.37 6.56
N GLU A 70 5.55 -9.60 5.70
CA GLU A 70 5.15 -8.22 5.42
C GLU A 70 3.81 -8.22 4.68
N VAL A 71 2.80 -7.57 5.27
CA VAL A 71 1.43 -7.50 4.73
C VAL A 71 1.19 -6.19 4.02
N SER A 72 1.68 -5.10 4.59
CA SER A 72 1.48 -3.76 4.02
C SER A 72 2.68 -2.86 4.29
N ARG A 73 2.91 -1.91 3.37
CA ARG A 73 3.97 -0.91 3.48
C ARG A 73 3.47 0.45 3.06
N ILE A 74 3.75 1.45 3.87
CA ILE A 74 3.57 2.85 3.49
C ILE A 74 4.85 3.64 3.71
N VAL A 75 5.18 4.50 2.76
CA VAL A 75 6.35 5.38 2.80
C VAL A 75 5.90 6.83 2.87
N GLY A 76 6.58 7.62 3.68
CA GLY A 76 6.31 9.03 3.91
C GLY A 76 5.14 9.29 4.84
N ALA A 77 4.86 10.58 5.10
CA ALA A 77 3.74 11.01 5.93
C ALA A 77 2.40 10.58 5.31
N LYS A 78 1.50 10.12 6.15
CA LYS A 78 0.15 9.72 5.74
C LYS A 78 -0.89 10.24 6.74
N THR A 79 -2.13 10.28 6.28
CA THR A 79 -3.26 10.66 7.11
C THR A 79 -3.51 9.63 8.21
N PRO A 80 -4.06 10.03 9.37
CA PRO A 80 -4.37 9.10 10.47
C PRO A 80 -5.21 7.90 10.04
N GLY A 81 -6.19 8.10 9.16
CA GLY A 81 -7.03 7.01 8.65
C GLY A 81 -6.28 5.98 7.79
N ARG A 82 -5.19 6.40 7.12
CA ARG A 82 -4.35 5.46 6.36
C ARG A 82 -3.37 4.71 7.27
N LEU A 83 -2.90 5.38 8.30
CA LEU A 83 -2.07 4.77 9.32
C LEU A 83 -2.85 3.69 10.08
N ARG A 84 -4.08 4.00 10.51
CA ARG A 84 -4.97 3.03 11.15
C ARG A 84 -5.15 1.75 10.31
N ARG A 85 -5.35 1.89 8.99
CA ARG A 85 -5.47 0.72 8.09
C ARG A 85 -4.22 -0.16 8.06
N VAL A 86 -3.02 0.40 8.27
CA VAL A 86 -1.78 -0.40 8.38
C VAL A 86 -1.79 -1.22 9.67
N PHE A 87 -2.29 -0.68 10.78
CA PHE A 87 -2.46 -1.44 12.02
C PHE A 87 -3.53 -2.53 11.87
N GLU A 88 -4.66 -2.21 11.23
CA GLU A 88 -5.71 -3.18 10.92
C GLU A 88 -5.17 -4.33 10.04
N SER A 89 -4.32 -4.02 9.05
CA SER A 89 -3.69 -5.05 8.22
C SER A 89 -2.72 -5.95 8.98
N ALA A 90 -2.04 -5.42 10.00
CA ALA A 90 -1.22 -6.25 10.88
C ALA A 90 -2.07 -7.20 11.72
N GLU A 91 -3.24 -6.73 12.18
CA GLU A 91 -4.17 -7.52 13.00
C GLU A 91 -4.85 -8.62 12.17
N THR A 92 -5.36 -8.28 10.98
CA THR A 92 -6.14 -9.21 10.15
C THR A 92 -5.27 -10.10 9.25
N GLY A 93 -4.02 -9.69 8.98
CA GLY A 93 -3.15 -10.34 8.00
C GLY A 93 -3.54 -10.03 6.55
N GLU A 94 -4.51 -9.12 6.32
CA GLU A 94 -4.92 -8.72 4.98
C GLU A 94 -4.14 -7.50 4.49
N ALA A 95 -3.65 -7.57 3.25
CA ALA A 95 -2.93 -6.46 2.64
C ALA A 95 -3.85 -5.25 2.46
N VAL A 96 -3.36 -4.06 2.86
CA VAL A 96 -4.05 -2.80 2.51
C VAL A 96 -3.91 -2.61 1.00
N GLU A 97 -5.01 -2.80 0.28
CA GLU A 97 -5.06 -2.48 -1.14
C GLU A 97 -4.61 -1.03 -1.36
N PRO A 98 -3.67 -0.79 -2.30
CA PRO A 98 -3.32 0.56 -2.67
C PRO A 98 -4.61 1.23 -3.17
N SER A 99 -5.07 2.27 -2.46
CA SER A 99 -6.24 3.02 -2.91
C SER A 99 -5.91 3.63 -4.28
N MET A 100 -6.37 2.99 -5.35
CA MET A 100 -6.31 3.59 -6.68
C MET A 100 -7.08 4.89 -6.60
N SER A 101 -6.38 5.99 -6.87
CA SER A 101 -6.99 7.32 -6.93
C SER A 101 -8.23 7.25 -7.82
N THR A 102 -9.33 7.87 -7.41
CA THR A 102 -10.52 8.06 -8.24
C THR A 102 -10.18 8.72 -9.57
N ILE A 103 -9.10 9.52 -9.61
CA ILE A 103 -8.54 10.14 -10.80
C ILE A 103 -8.00 9.08 -11.78
N ASP A 104 -7.30 8.04 -11.29
CA ASP A 104 -6.78 6.96 -12.15
C ASP A 104 -7.92 6.14 -12.77
N ARG A 105 -8.99 5.89 -12.01
CA ARG A 105 -10.22 5.27 -12.55
C ARG A 105 -10.91 6.17 -13.57
N GLY A 106 -11.04 7.46 -13.26
CA GLY A 106 -11.63 8.44 -14.18
C GLY A 106 -10.84 8.58 -15.47
N LEU A 107 -9.52 8.65 -15.38
CA LEU A 107 -8.62 8.75 -16.54
C LEU A 107 -8.70 7.51 -17.44
N ARG A 108 -8.76 6.31 -16.87
CA ARG A 108 -8.91 5.05 -17.63
C ARG A 108 -10.26 4.97 -18.34
N LEU A 109 -11.33 5.39 -17.66
CA LEU A 109 -12.67 5.43 -18.26
C LEU A 109 -12.76 6.48 -19.38
N ALA A 110 -12.18 7.66 -19.19
CA ALA A 110 -12.11 8.71 -20.19
C ALA A 110 -11.29 8.28 -21.42
N ALA A 111 -10.15 7.63 -21.20
CA ALA A 111 -9.34 7.08 -22.29
C ALA A 111 -10.11 5.99 -23.06
N ALA A 112 -10.77 5.06 -22.38
CA ALA A 112 -11.58 4.01 -23.02
C ALA A 112 -12.74 4.59 -23.84
N ALA A 113 -13.44 5.60 -23.31
CA ALA A 113 -14.52 6.29 -24.02
C ALA A 113 -14.00 7.07 -25.24
N GLY A 114 -12.83 7.73 -25.12
CA GLY A 114 -12.19 8.42 -26.24
C GLY A 114 -11.77 7.47 -27.36
N PHE A 115 -11.19 6.33 -27.04
CA PHE A 115 -10.85 5.30 -28.04
C PHE A 115 -12.07 4.70 -28.69
N ALA A 116 -13.14 4.43 -27.94
CA ALA A 116 -14.40 3.92 -28.50
C ALA A 116 -15.05 4.93 -29.45
N GLY A 117 -15.10 6.21 -29.08
CA GLY A 117 -15.62 7.29 -29.94
C GLY A 117 -14.82 7.46 -31.21
N PHE A 118 -13.49 7.43 -31.13
CA PHE A 118 -12.61 7.52 -32.29
C PHE A 118 -12.76 6.30 -33.22
N ALA A 119 -12.93 5.09 -32.66
CA ALA A 119 -13.14 3.86 -33.44
C ALA A 119 -14.45 3.90 -34.21
N VAL A 120 -15.52 4.43 -33.63
CA VAL A 120 -16.81 4.63 -34.31
C VAL A 120 -16.69 5.64 -35.44
N TRP A 121 -15.99 6.75 -35.21
CA TRP A 121 -15.84 7.83 -36.21
C TRP A 121 -14.95 7.41 -37.41
N SER A 122 -13.90 6.63 -37.16
CA SER A 122 -12.95 6.18 -38.20
C SER A 122 -13.45 5.00 -39.03
N GLY A 123 -14.54 4.34 -38.64
CA GLY A 123 -15.11 3.19 -39.35
C GLY A 123 -14.18 1.97 -39.46
N SER A 124 -13.07 1.93 -38.70
CA SER A 124 -12.05 0.90 -38.78
C SER A 124 -12.34 -0.26 -37.83
N TRP A 125 -12.68 -1.43 -38.38
CA TRP A 125 -12.90 -2.65 -37.61
C TRP A 125 -11.66 -3.11 -36.81
N VAL A 126 -10.45 -2.74 -37.27
CA VAL A 126 -9.19 -3.07 -36.61
C VAL A 126 -9.08 -2.38 -35.24
N LEU A 127 -9.54 -1.13 -35.17
CA LEU A 127 -9.54 -0.37 -33.88
C LEU A 127 -10.54 -0.97 -32.91
N TRP A 128 -11.66 -1.49 -33.36
CA TRP A 128 -12.63 -2.23 -32.55
C TRP A 128 -12.01 -3.52 -31.96
N ALA A 129 -11.29 -4.27 -32.78
CA ALA A 129 -10.61 -5.49 -32.34
C ALA A 129 -9.55 -5.20 -31.28
N LEU A 130 -8.77 -4.12 -31.46
CA LEU A 130 -7.77 -3.70 -30.47
C LEU A 130 -8.39 -3.19 -29.15
N ALA A 131 -9.51 -2.47 -29.23
CA ALA A 131 -10.23 -2.01 -28.04
C ALA A 131 -10.80 -3.19 -27.23
N VAL A 132 -11.36 -4.18 -27.89
CA VAL A 132 -11.86 -5.41 -27.25
C VAL A 132 -10.70 -6.22 -26.65
N ALA A 133 -9.58 -6.36 -27.36
CA ALA A 133 -8.41 -7.07 -26.87
C ALA A 133 -7.81 -6.39 -25.60
N ALA A 134 -7.76 -5.06 -25.58
CA ALA A 134 -7.29 -4.30 -24.40
C ALA A 134 -8.24 -4.46 -23.19
N LEU A 135 -9.56 -4.50 -23.43
CA LEU A 135 -10.55 -4.75 -22.38
C LEU A 135 -10.41 -6.17 -21.80
N VAL A 136 -10.24 -7.17 -22.65
CA VAL A 136 -10.06 -8.56 -22.23
C VAL A 136 -8.74 -8.73 -21.47
N ALA A 137 -7.66 -8.12 -21.92
CA ALA A 137 -6.38 -8.13 -21.21
C ALA A 137 -6.48 -7.48 -19.81
N SER A 138 -7.19 -6.35 -19.69
CA SER A 138 -7.45 -5.70 -18.40
C SER A 138 -8.26 -6.57 -17.43
N PHE A 139 -9.14 -7.41 -17.96
CA PHE A 139 -9.98 -8.28 -17.14
C PHE A 139 -9.24 -9.58 -16.76
N SER A 140 -8.39 -10.10 -17.64
CA SER A 140 -7.63 -11.34 -17.41
C SER A 140 -6.53 -11.18 -16.36
N ASP A 141 -5.99 -9.99 -16.19
CA ASP A 141 -4.97 -9.69 -15.16
C ASP A 141 -5.55 -9.79 -13.73
N LYS A 142 -6.86 -9.55 -13.59
CA LYS A 142 -7.57 -9.68 -12.32
C LYS A 142 -7.85 -11.14 -11.93
N VAL A 143 -7.89 -12.04 -12.91
CA VAL A 143 -8.16 -13.47 -12.70
C VAL A 143 -6.88 -14.28 -12.44
N ARG A 144 -5.71 -13.76 -12.85
CA ARG A 144 -4.42 -14.46 -12.77
C ARG A 144 -3.61 -14.22 -11.50
N ARG A 145 -4.11 -13.46 -10.53
CA ARG A 145 -3.44 -13.37 -9.23
C ARG A 145 -3.83 -14.56 -8.38
N PRO A 146 -2.97 -15.60 -8.24
CA PRO A 146 -3.24 -16.69 -7.33
C PRO A 146 -3.23 -16.13 -5.91
N ARG A 147 -4.25 -16.48 -5.17
CA ARG A 147 -4.27 -16.34 -3.72
C ARG A 147 -3.16 -17.25 -3.18
N ALA A 148 -2.06 -16.66 -2.74
CA ALA A 148 -1.04 -17.30 -1.95
C ALA A 148 -1.09 -16.73 -0.55
#